data_01dada81b1e37aea4d355e6d00d6b7a2
#
_entry.id   01dada81b1e37aea4d355e6d00d6b7a2
#
_cell.length_a   1.000
_cell.length_b   1.000
_cell.length_c   1.000
_cell.angle_alpha   90.00
_cell.angle_beta   90.00
_cell.angle_gamma   90.00
#
_symmetry.space_group_name_H-M   'P 1'
#
loop_
_entity.id
_entity.type
_entity.pdbx_description
1 polymer ?
#
loop_
_entity_poly.entity_id
_entity_poly.type
_entity_poly.pdbx_seq_one_letter_code
_entity_poly.pdbx_strand_id
1 'polypeptide(L)'
;MTEKFDSNVEGFTWNKDNKSLTFIGVWHGTLNLYQTNFKGEVKQITNDWADYGSVSLANNGNKILATRASMSHPTDIYMVTPGKNAKTTKVEQITRENDHILNKLNLGKCEQRWVKTTDGKQMLVWIMLPANFDANKKYPTLLFCEGGPQSPVSQFWSYRWNIQIMAANGYVIVLPNRRGLPGFGSEWNEKVSGDWTGQCMNDYLAAIDDATANLPYVDKDRLGCVGASFGGFSVYYLAGHHDKRFKAFLAHDGAFNLESMYTDTEEVWFSNWEYDDAYWNKDQTANAKKTYENSPHKFVDKWDTPILCIHGEKDYRINANQGMGAFNAARLRGIPAELLIFPDENHWVLKPQNGILWQRTFFGWLDKWLKK
;
A
#
# COMPACT_ATOMS: atom_id res chain seq x y z
N MET A 1 -23.04 -16.90 -1.58
CA MET A 1 -23.12 -16.64 -0.12
C MET A 1 -22.59 -15.24 0.26
N THR A 2 -21.61 -14.71 -0.43
CA THR A 2 -21.01 -13.39 -0.12
C THR A 2 -21.43 -12.25 -1.07
N GLU A 3 -22.38 -12.48 -1.95
CA GLU A 3 -22.85 -11.53 -2.97
C GLU A 3 -23.25 -10.15 -2.40
N LYS A 4 -23.74 -10.12 -1.16
CA LYS A 4 -24.09 -8.87 -0.45
C LYS A 4 -22.91 -8.20 0.27
N PHE A 5 -21.73 -8.81 0.22
CA PHE A 5 -20.50 -8.23 0.74
C PHE A 5 -19.73 -7.62 -0.43
N ASP A 6 -19.92 -6.33 -0.64
CA ASP A 6 -19.37 -5.60 -1.81
C ASP A 6 -17.87 -5.31 -1.64
N SER A 7 -17.07 -6.37 -1.42
CA SER A 7 -15.62 -6.34 -1.34
C SER A 7 -14.99 -7.73 -1.37
N ASN A 8 -13.64 -7.78 -1.32
CA ASN A 8 -12.85 -8.99 -1.35
C ASN A 8 -13.04 -9.87 -0.11
N VAL A 9 -13.02 -11.18 -0.35
CA VAL A 9 -12.96 -12.24 0.66
C VAL A 9 -11.61 -12.93 0.54
N GLU A 10 -10.75 -12.80 1.55
CA GLU A 10 -9.36 -13.28 1.52
C GLU A 10 -9.21 -14.74 2.00
N GLY A 11 -10.21 -15.29 2.63
CA GLY A 11 -10.21 -16.67 3.08
C GLY A 11 -11.48 -17.02 3.85
N PHE A 12 -11.80 -18.31 3.92
CA PHE A 12 -12.99 -18.77 4.60
C PHE A 12 -12.82 -20.17 5.20
N THR A 13 -13.70 -20.49 6.18
CA THR A 13 -13.83 -21.85 6.74
C THR A 13 -15.31 -22.17 6.99
N TRP A 14 -15.67 -23.44 6.83
CA TRP A 14 -17.01 -23.91 7.18
C TRP A 14 -17.23 -23.93 8.69
N ASN A 15 -18.36 -23.43 9.12
CA ASN A 15 -18.80 -23.61 10.50
C ASN A 15 -19.33 -25.04 10.72
N LYS A 16 -19.31 -25.50 11.97
CA LYS A 16 -19.72 -26.87 12.33
C LYS A 16 -21.19 -27.18 12.06
N ASP A 17 -22.00 -26.16 11.87
CA ASP A 17 -23.41 -26.31 11.50
C ASP A 17 -23.62 -26.77 10.05
N ASN A 18 -22.57 -26.78 9.24
CA ASN A 18 -22.59 -27.04 7.78
C ASN A 18 -23.62 -26.17 7.03
N LYS A 19 -23.98 -25.01 7.55
CA LYS A 19 -24.97 -24.07 7.01
C LYS A 19 -24.45 -22.65 6.88
N SER A 20 -23.29 -22.39 7.47
CA SER A 20 -22.66 -21.06 7.48
C SER A 20 -21.15 -21.14 7.28
N LEU A 21 -20.56 -20.04 6.83
CA LEU A 21 -19.12 -19.84 6.68
C LEU A 21 -18.67 -18.71 7.58
N THR A 22 -17.47 -18.84 8.15
CA THR A 22 -16.70 -17.73 8.68
C THR A 22 -15.65 -17.32 7.64
N PHE A 23 -15.54 -16.03 7.33
CA PHE A 23 -14.61 -15.53 6.33
C PHE A 23 -13.90 -14.26 6.79
N ILE A 24 -12.77 -13.97 6.15
CA ILE A 24 -12.01 -12.71 6.28
C ILE A 24 -12.50 -11.77 5.17
N GLY A 25 -13.04 -10.63 5.56
CA GLY A 25 -13.52 -9.62 4.62
C GLY A 25 -12.69 -8.35 4.69
N VAL A 26 -12.36 -7.80 3.53
CA VAL A 26 -11.68 -6.51 3.40
C VAL A 26 -12.71 -5.40 3.45
N TRP A 27 -12.64 -4.51 4.45
CA TRP A 27 -13.56 -3.39 4.53
C TRP A 27 -12.94 -2.18 5.24
N HIS A 28 -12.99 -1.03 4.58
CA HIS A 28 -12.50 0.26 5.08
C HIS A 28 -11.08 0.18 5.67
N GLY A 29 -10.14 -0.40 4.90
CA GLY A 29 -8.73 -0.49 5.28
C GLY A 29 -8.45 -1.39 6.48
N THR A 30 -9.27 -2.41 6.68
CA THR A 30 -9.09 -3.47 7.69
C THR A 30 -9.49 -4.82 7.12
N LEU A 31 -8.94 -5.90 7.69
CA LEU A 31 -9.33 -7.27 7.40
C LEU A 31 -10.00 -7.85 8.66
N ASN A 32 -11.32 -7.87 8.68
CA ASN A 32 -12.09 -8.36 9.83
C ASN A 32 -12.78 -9.69 9.56
N LEU A 33 -13.23 -10.35 10.62
CA LEU A 33 -13.95 -11.61 10.55
C LEU A 33 -15.46 -11.34 10.36
N TYR A 34 -16.02 -12.09 9.43
CA TYR A 34 -17.44 -12.07 9.08
C TYR A 34 -18.00 -13.50 9.06
N GLN A 35 -19.29 -13.62 9.11
CA GLN A 35 -20.02 -14.87 8.95
C GLN A 35 -21.13 -14.70 7.91
N THR A 36 -21.35 -15.71 7.08
CA THR A 36 -22.44 -15.73 6.10
C THR A 36 -23.13 -17.09 6.07
N ASN A 37 -24.39 -17.11 5.65
CA ASN A 37 -25.18 -18.33 5.47
C ASN A 37 -25.62 -18.50 4.01
N PHE A 38 -26.33 -19.59 3.70
CA PHE A 38 -26.84 -19.86 2.35
C PHE A 38 -27.84 -18.83 1.83
N LYS A 39 -28.43 -18.00 2.69
CA LYS A 39 -29.31 -16.90 2.29
C LYS A 39 -28.54 -15.63 1.94
N GLY A 40 -27.20 -15.63 2.05
CA GLY A 40 -26.36 -14.48 1.81
C GLY A 40 -26.50 -13.39 2.91
N GLU A 41 -26.95 -13.76 4.11
CA GLU A 41 -26.98 -12.87 5.25
C GLU A 41 -25.57 -12.75 5.83
N VAL A 42 -24.99 -11.56 5.79
CA VAL A 42 -23.63 -11.28 6.27
C VAL A 42 -23.68 -10.62 7.66
N LYS A 43 -22.93 -11.19 8.60
CA LYS A 43 -22.78 -10.68 9.97
C LYS A 43 -21.32 -10.38 10.25
N GLN A 44 -20.99 -9.16 10.67
CA GLN A 44 -19.67 -8.81 11.14
C GLN A 44 -19.40 -9.39 12.52
N ILE A 45 -18.28 -10.11 12.67
CA ILE A 45 -17.84 -10.74 13.94
C ILE A 45 -16.89 -9.83 14.71
N THR A 46 -15.88 -9.27 14.03
CA THR A 46 -14.92 -8.31 14.61
C THR A 46 -15.02 -6.96 13.92
N ASN A 47 -14.63 -5.88 14.59
CA ASN A 47 -14.63 -4.52 14.06
C ASN A 47 -13.55 -3.69 14.75
N ASP A 48 -12.32 -4.10 14.60
CA ASP A 48 -11.15 -3.41 15.15
C ASP A 48 -10.16 -3.02 14.03
N TRP A 49 -9.28 -2.10 14.32
CA TRP A 49 -8.22 -1.71 13.41
C TRP A 49 -7.12 -2.77 13.42
N ALA A 50 -7.35 -3.82 12.66
CA ALA A 50 -6.48 -4.97 12.56
C ALA A 50 -6.68 -5.71 11.25
N ASP A 51 -5.71 -6.55 10.92
CA ASP A 51 -5.78 -7.53 9.84
C ASP A 51 -5.79 -8.93 10.44
N TYR A 52 -6.94 -9.58 10.34
CA TYR A 52 -7.09 -10.99 10.66
C TYR A 52 -6.66 -11.86 9.48
N GLY A 53 -6.03 -13.01 9.79
CA GLY A 53 -5.65 -14.03 8.83
C GLY A 53 -5.74 -15.44 9.42
N SER A 54 -5.48 -16.46 8.62
CA SER A 54 -5.34 -17.87 9.02
C SER A 54 -6.41 -18.35 10.01
N VAL A 55 -7.68 -18.31 9.59
CA VAL A 55 -8.83 -18.65 10.43
C VAL A 55 -8.96 -20.16 10.62
N SER A 56 -9.13 -20.60 11.88
CA SER A 56 -9.42 -21.98 12.26
C SER A 56 -10.47 -22.02 13.38
N LEU A 57 -11.40 -23.00 13.31
CA LEU A 57 -12.38 -23.19 14.35
C LEU A 57 -11.84 -24.07 15.49
N ALA A 58 -12.07 -23.66 16.74
CA ALA A 58 -11.81 -24.51 17.89
C ALA A 58 -12.71 -25.75 17.87
N ASN A 59 -12.28 -26.83 18.55
CA ASN A 59 -12.96 -28.14 18.52
C ASN A 59 -14.45 -28.12 18.84
N ASN A 60 -14.89 -27.20 19.71
CA ASN A 60 -16.33 -27.06 20.05
C ASN A 60 -17.12 -26.17 19.05
N GLY A 61 -16.44 -25.53 18.08
CA GLY A 61 -17.06 -24.65 17.08
C GLY A 61 -17.52 -23.27 17.59
N ASN A 62 -17.39 -22.98 18.90
CA ASN A 62 -17.86 -21.74 19.50
C ASN A 62 -16.80 -20.63 19.56
N LYS A 63 -15.57 -20.96 19.24
CA LYS A 63 -14.44 -20.03 19.24
C LYS A 63 -13.66 -20.16 17.95
N ILE A 64 -13.02 -19.08 17.54
CA ILE A 64 -12.23 -18.97 16.35
C ILE A 64 -10.80 -18.66 16.77
N LEU A 65 -9.83 -19.43 16.28
CA LEU A 65 -8.43 -19.05 16.31
C LEU A 65 -8.10 -18.32 15.02
N ALA A 66 -7.47 -17.18 15.12
CA ALA A 66 -7.04 -16.41 13.97
C ALA A 66 -5.67 -15.77 14.25
N THR A 67 -4.87 -15.60 13.22
CA THR A 67 -3.76 -14.65 13.29
C THR A 67 -4.30 -13.24 13.22
N ARG A 68 -3.62 -12.30 13.87
CA ARG A 68 -4.01 -10.89 13.88
C ARG A 68 -2.76 -10.02 13.93
N ALA A 69 -2.71 -9.02 13.08
CA ALA A 69 -1.68 -7.97 13.06
C ALA A 69 -2.32 -6.59 13.06
N SER A 70 -1.52 -5.56 13.29
CA SER A 70 -1.86 -4.17 13.00
C SER A 70 -0.61 -3.40 12.59
N MET A 71 -0.75 -2.17 12.11
CA MET A 71 0.41 -1.30 11.82
C MET A 71 1.35 -1.12 13.03
N SER A 72 0.83 -1.38 14.25
CA SER A 72 1.57 -1.22 15.50
C SER A 72 1.93 -2.53 16.19
N HIS A 73 1.55 -3.67 15.64
CA HIS A 73 1.78 -4.97 16.27
C HIS A 73 1.97 -6.06 15.20
N PRO A 74 3.09 -6.81 15.22
CA PRO A 74 3.29 -7.94 14.33
C PRO A 74 2.27 -9.05 14.60
N THR A 75 2.24 -10.02 13.71
CA THR A 75 1.28 -11.13 13.78
C THR A 75 1.46 -11.98 15.03
N ASP A 76 0.37 -12.14 15.78
CA ASP A 76 0.21 -13.09 16.86
C ASP A 76 -1.08 -13.91 16.68
N ILE A 77 -1.25 -14.97 17.47
CA ILE A 77 -2.46 -15.80 17.49
C ILE A 77 -3.44 -15.24 18.54
N TYR A 78 -4.68 -15.11 18.11
CA TYR A 78 -5.78 -14.62 18.94
C TYR A 78 -6.93 -15.63 18.98
N MET A 79 -7.60 -15.69 20.12
CA MET A 79 -8.86 -16.39 20.31
C MET A 79 -9.99 -15.39 20.20
N VAL A 80 -10.89 -15.60 19.24
CA VAL A 80 -12.09 -14.80 19.05
C VAL A 80 -13.29 -15.61 19.51
N THR A 81 -14.05 -15.07 20.47
CA THR A 81 -15.32 -15.65 20.94
C THR A 81 -16.45 -14.77 20.41
N PRO A 82 -17.17 -15.20 19.35
CA PRO A 82 -18.23 -14.42 18.76
C PRO A 82 -19.34 -14.06 19.74
N GLY A 83 -19.72 -12.79 19.76
CA GLY A 83 -20.86 -12.29 20.52
C GLY A 83 -22.13 -12.14 19.66
N LYS A 84 -23.14 -11.46 20.22
CA LYS A 84 -24.37 -11.12 19.47
C LYS A 84 -24.07 -10.21 18.27
N ASN A 85 -23.05 -9.37 18.38
CA ASN A 85 -22.52 -8.48 17.32
C ASN A 85 -21.03 -8.23 17.58
N ALA A 86 -20.37 -7.49 16.67
CA ALA A 86 -18.94 -7.19 16.78
C ALA A 86 -18.54 -6.50 18.10
N LYS A 87 -19.40 -5.61 18.65
CA LYS A 87 -19.13 -4.91 19.92
C LYS A 87 -19.10 -5.83 21.13
N THR A 88 -19.80 -6.98 21.08
CA THR A 88 -19.86 -7.96 22.18
C THR A 88 -18.97 -9.18 21.94
N THR A 89 -18.27 -9.22 20.82
CA THR A 89 -17.24 -10.23 20.52
C THR A 89 -16.03 -10.00 21.43
N LYS A 90 -15.51 -11.09 22.02
CA LYS A 90 -14.26 -11.05 22.79
C LYS A 90 -13.09 -11.48 21.95
N VAL A 91 -12.00 -10.72 22.01
CA VAL A 91 -10.75 -10.99 21.29
C VAL A 91 -9.63 -11.06 22.34
N GLU A 92 -8.99 -12.20 22.47
CA GLU A 92 -7.96 -12.49 23.47
C GLU A 92 -6.67 -12.91 22.79
N GLN A 93 -5.56 -12.23 23.07
CA GLN A 93 -4.23 -12.59 22.56
C GLN A 93 -3.73 -13.86 23.26
N ILE A 94 -3.34 -14.87 22.47
CA ILE A 94 -2.86 -16.17 22.96
C ILE A 94 -1.33 -16.22 22.96
N THR A 95 -0.69 -15.85 21.85
CA THR A 95 0.77 -15.77 21.77
C THR A 95 1.24 -14.35 22.02
N ARG A 96 2.49 -14.21 22.50
CA ARG A 96 3.11 -12.92 22.88
C ARG A 96 4.57 -12.88 22.53
N GLU A 97 4.90 -13.36 21.32
CA GLU A 97 6.28 -13.61 20.90
C GLU A 97 7.13 -12.33 20.91
N ASN A 98 6.52 -11.17 20.60
CA ASN A 98 7.23 -9.92 20.47
C ASN A 98 6.94 -8.91 21.61
N ASP A 99 6.11 -9.25 22.60
CA ASP A 99 5.75 -8.34 23.69
C ASP A 99 6.97 -7.83 24.48
N HIS A 100 7.99 -8.69 24.68
CA HIS A 100 9.23 -8.35 25.39
C HIS A 100 10.05 -7.25 24.70
N ILE A 101 9.84 -7.03 23.40
CA ILE A 101 10.42 -5.93 22.60
C ILE A 101 9.45 -4.77 22.54
N LEU A 102 8.20 -5.02 22.07
CA LEU A 102 7.21 -3.99 21.79
C LEU A 102 6.86 -3.15 23.02
N ASN A 103 6.74 -3.77 24.21
CA ASN A 103 6.47 -3.08 25.46
C ASN A 103 7.55 -2.08 25.89
N LYS A 104 8.72 -2.10 25.24
CA LYS A 104 9.84 -1.16 25.47
C LYS A 104 9.92 -0.06 24.43
N LEU A 105 9.13 -0.16 23.36
CA LEU A 105 9.15 0.80 22.26
C LEU A 105 8.07 1.87 22.46
N ASN A 106 8.41 3.09 22.11
CA ASN A 106 7.44 4.14 21.95
C ASN A 106 7.00 4.20 20.49
N LEU A 107 5.78 3.73 20.23
CA LEU A 107 5.24 3.61 18.89
C LEU A 107 4.49 4.87 18.46
N GLY A 108 4.47 5.14 17.17
CA GLY A 108 3.65 6.17 16.55
C GLY A 108 2.16 5.82 16.62
N LYS A 109 1.30 6.83 16.59
CA LYS A 109 -0.16 6.68 16.63
C LYS A 109 -0.74 6.68 15.23
N CYS A 110 -1.54 5.67 14.90
CA CYS A 110 -2.34 5.63 13.68
C CYS A 110 -3.67 6.38 13.88
N GLU A 111 -4.05 7.22 12.91
CA GLU A 111 -5.33 7.93 12.89
C GLU A 111 -6.05 7.68 11.56
N GLN A 112 -7.37 7.73 11.58
CA GLN A 112 -8.23 7.59 10.41
C GLN A 112 -8.74 8.96 9.97
N ARG A 113 -8.68 9.21 8.65
CA ARG A 113 -9.19 10.45 8.04
C ARG A 113 -9.94 10.14 6.76
N TRP A 114 -11.05 10.79 6.54
CA TRP A 114 -11.79 10.75 5.28
C TRP A 114 -11.52 12.03 4.50
N VAL A 115 -11.04 11.86 3.28
CA VAL A 115 -10.63 12.96 2.39
C VAL A 115 -11.53 12.99 1.16
N LYS A 116 -12.00 14.18 0.80
CA LYS A 116 -12.78 14.37 -0.42
C LYS A 116 -11.86 14.32 -1.64
N THR A 117 -12.18 13.45 -2.58
CA THR A 117 -11.44 13.30 -3.84
C THR A 117 -11.86 14.38 -4.86
N THR A 118 -11.10 14.53 -5.95
CA THR A 118 -11.36 15.54 -7.00
C THR A 118 -12.70 15.35 -7.70
N ASP A 119 -13.23 14.14 -7.75
CA ASP A 119 -14.57 13.82 -8.27
C ASP A 119 -15.68 13.78 -7.19
N GLY A 120 -15.36 14.24 -5.97
CA GLY A 120 -16.32 14.45 -4.89
C GLY A 120 -16.63 13.24 -4.01
N LYS A 121 -15.99 12.08 -4.25
CA LYS A 121 -16.14 10.88 -3.39
C LYS A 121 -15.33 11.02 -2.11
N GLN A 122 -15.54 10.10 -1.14
CA GLN A 122 -14.81 10.05 0.13
C GLN A 122 -13.78 8.93 0.09
N MET A 123 -12.53 9.26 0.35
CA MET A 123 -11.41 8.34 0.40
C MET A 123 -10.89 8.20 1.83
N LEU A 124 -10.74 6.97 2.30
CA LEU A 124 -10.07 6.70 3.57
C LEU A 124 -8.57 6.92 3.43
N VAL A 125 -8.00 7.68 4.35
CA VAL A 125 -6.57 7.91 4.50
C VAL A 125 -6.16 7.57 5.92
N TRP A 126 -5.19 6.66 6.09
CA TRP A 126 -4.54 6.48 7.37
C TRP A 126 -3.44 7.53 7.53
N ILE A 127 -3.34 8.12 8.71
CA ILE A 127 -2.24 9.02 9.09
C ILE A 127 -1.46 8.35 10.20
N MET A 128 -0.17 8.07 9.97
CA MET A 128 0.70 7.59 11.02
C MET A 128 1.52 8.76 11.56
N LEU A 129 1.36 9.04 12.84
CA LEU A 129 2.09 10.10 13.55
C LEU A 129 3.41 9.56 14.08
N PRO A 130 4.48 10.40 14.17
CA PRO A 130 5.75 10.01 14.75
C PRO A 130 5.63 9.54 16.20
N ALA A 131 6.57 8.70 16.65
CA ALA A 131 6.76 8.47 18.07
C ALA A 131 7.07 9.82 18.77
N ASN A 132 6.54 10.04 19.98
CA ASN A 132 6.65 11.31 20.72
C ASN A 132 6.10 12.52 19.93
N PHE A 133 5.00 12.33 19.23
CA PHE A 133 4.35 13.38 18.45
C PHE A 133 4.03 14.63 19.32
N ASP A 134 4.39 15.80 18.80
CA ASP A 134 4.10 17.11 19.38
C ASP A 134 3.34 17.95 18.34
N ALA A 135 2.10 18.28 18.61
CA ALA A 135 1.22 18.99 17.69
C ALA A 135 1.71 20.44 17.36
N ASN A 136 2.65 20.98 18.15
CA ASN A 136 3.24 22.30 17.92
C ASN A 136 4.45 22.28 16.97
N LYS A 137 4.89 21.08 16.56
CA LYS A 137 6.03 20.91 15.65
C LYS A 137 5.53 20.60 14.24
N LYS A 138 6.37 20.95 13.26
CA LYS A 138 6.17 20.53 11.85
C LYS A 138 7.08 19.36 11.52
N TYR A 139 6.53 18.39 10.82
CA TYR A 139 7.21 17.14 10.47
C TYR A 139 7.35 16.98 8.97
N PRO A 140 8.50 16.48 8.50
CA PRO A 140 8.59 15.98 7.13
C PRO A 140 7.57 14.87 6.94
N THR A 141 6.93 14.85 5.76
CA THR A 141 5.77 14.00 5.53
C THR A 141 5.95 13.16 4.27
N LEU A 142 5.59 11.90 4.34
CA LEU A 142 5.67 10.96 3.24
C LEU A 142 4.27 10.63 2.71
N LEU A 143 4.07 10.77 1.41
CA LEU A 143 2.98 10.12 0.71
C LEU A 143 3.41 8.69 0.41
N PHE A 144 2.67 7.71 0.92
CA PHE A 144 2.87 6.29 0.66
C PHE A 144 1.97 5.85 -0.50
N CYS A 145 2.59 5.41 -1.59
CA CYS A 145 1.91 4.85 -2.74
C CYS A 145 1.88 3.33 -2.62
N GLU A 146 0.68 2.76 -2.45
CA GLU A 146 0.49 1.32 -2.31
C GLU A 146 0.67 0.59 -3.64
N GLY A 147 1.21 -0.63 -3.54
CA GLY A 147 1.36 -1.55 -4.66
C GLY A 147 0.05 -2.19 -5.14
N GLY A 148 0.15 -3.28 -5.81
CA GLY A 148 -0.98 -4.05 -6.35
C GLY A 148 -1.08 -3.99 -7.86
N PRO A 149 -2.01 -3.25 -8.47
CA PRO A 149 -2.73 -2.04 -8.05
C PRO A 149 -3.93 -2.23 -7.11
N GLN A 150 -4.32 -3.43 -6.80
CA GLN A 150 -5.55 -3.75 -6.05
C GLN A 150 -5.24 -4.44 -4.72
N SER A 151 -4.34 -3.85 -3.90
CA SER A 151 -4.04 -4.27 -2.53
C SER A 151 -4.45 -3.19 -1.53
N PRO A 152 -5.22 -3.48 -0.47
CA PRO A 152 -5.68 -2.46 0.47
C PRO A 152 -4.52 -1.86 1.27
N VAL A 153 -4.56 -0.56 1.51
CA VAL A 153 -3.79 0.01 2.62
C VAL A 153 -4.55 -0.29 3.90
N SER A 154 -4.28 -1.47 4.43
CA SER A 154 -4.92 -2.00 5.64
C SER A 154 -4.06 -1.78 6.88
N GLN A 155 -4.32 -2.55 7.91
CA GLN A 155 -3.52 -2.56 9.15
C GLN A 155 -2.34 -3.54 9.07
N PHE A 156 -1.77 -3.77 7.87
CA PHE A 156 -0.70 -4.74 7.66
C PHE A 156 0.56 -4.43 8.47
N TRP A 157 1.29 -5.48 8.83
CA TRP A 157 2.64 -5.41 9.36
C TRP A 157 3.63 -5.94 8.33
N SER A 158 4.63 -5.12 8.00
CA SER A 158 5.71 -5.50 7.07
C SER A 158 7.06 -5.21 7.68
N TYR A 159 8.05 -6.05 7.44
CA TYR A 159 9.43 -5.80 7.89
C TYR A 159 10.17 -4.81 6.98
N ARG A 160 9.88 -4.80 5.69
CA ARG A 160 10.45 -3.86 4.72
C ARG A 160 9.72 -2.53 4.76
N TRP A 161 8.46 -2.52 4.37
CA TRP A 161 7.58 -1.35 4.37
C TRP A 161 6.89 -1.17 5.74
N ASN A 162 7.70 -0.98 6.78
CA ASN A 162 7.19 -0.85 8.14
C ASN A 162 6.85 0.59 8.46
N ILE A 163 5.56 0.87 8.61
CA ILE A 163 5.04 2.22 8.84
C ILE A 163 5.50 2.76 10.20
N GLN A 164 5.65 1.90 11.23
CA GLN A 164 6.17 2.31 12.54
C GLN A 164 7.65 2.71 12.48
N ILE A 165 8.47 2.05 11.66
CA ILE A 165 9.87 2.45 11.48
C ILE A 165 9.94 3.82 10.79
N MET A 166 9.07 4.11 9.81
CA MET A 166 8.99 5.42 9.19
C MET A 166 8.59 6.50 10.22
N ALA A 167 7.59 6.21 11.05
CA ALA A 167 7.18 7.09 12.14
C ALA A 167 8.28 7.29 13.19
N ALA A 168 9.00 6.23 13.57
CA ALA A 168 10.13 6.30 14.50
C ALA A 168 11.30 7.15 13.96
N ASN A 169 11.45 7.23 12.64
CA ASN A 169 12.40 8.14 11.99
C ASN A 169 11.86 9.58 11.87
N GLY A 170 10.78 9.93 12.55
CA GLY A 170 10.27 11.29 12.66
C GLY A 170 9.48 11.80 11.46
N TYR A 171 8.93 10.91 10.64
CA TYR A 171 8.04 11.26 9.54
C TYR A 171 6.58 11.14 9.95
N VAL A 172 5.72 11.99 9.41
CA VAL A 172 4.29 11.75 9.29
C VAL A 172 4.08 10.97 7.99
N ILE A 173 3.26 9.93 8.01
CA ILE A 173 2.98 9.13 6.82
C ILE A 173 1.51 9.26 6.45
N VAL A 174 1.24 9.63 5.20
CA VAL A 174 -0.10 9.73 4.59
C VAL A 174 -0.29 8.51 3.70
N LEU A 175 -1.26 7.64 4.07
CA LEU A 175 -1.49 6.34 3.45
C LEU A 175 -2.92 6.28 2.87
N PRO A 176 -3.13 6.76 1.64
CA PRO A 176 -4.46 6.82 1.06
C PRO A 176 -4.93 5.47 0.49
N ASN A 177 -6.18 5.12 0.75
CA ASN A 177 -6.89 4.05 0.06
C ASN A 177 -7.51 4.59 -1.24
N ARG A 178 -6.66 4.91 -2.21
CA ARG A 178 -7.03 5.49 -3.50
C ARG A 178 -7.90 4.53 -4.34
N ARG A 179 -8.50 5.00 -5.42
CA ARG A 179 -9.21 4.18 -6.40
C ARG A 179 -8.38 2.98 -6.85
N GLY A 180 -9.04 1.82 -6.97
CA GLY A 180 -8.44 0.53 -7.26
C GLY A 180 -8.16 -0.33 -6.02
N LEU A 181 -8.14 0.23 -4.80
CA LEU A 181 -7.93 -0.57 -3.60
C LEU A 181 -9.25 -1.19 -3.12
N PRO A 182 -9.27 -2.48 -2.70
CA PRO A 182 -10.49 -3.15 -2.24
C PRO A 182 -10.94 -2.62 -0.86
N GLY A 183 -12.20 -2.91 -0.52
CA GLY A 183 -12.79 -2.52 0.76
C GLY A 183 -13.66 -1.27 0.72
N PHE A 184 -13.95 -0.76 -0.48
CA PHE A 184 -14.75 0.47 -0.70
C PHE A 184 -15.82 0.28 -1.79
N GLY A 185 -16.21 -0.97 -2.04
CA GLY A 185 -17.11 -1.38 -3.11
C GLY A 185 -16.38 -1.79 -4.38
N SER A 186 -17.01 -2.66 -5.16
CA SER A 186 -16.46 -3.19 -6.41
C SER A 186 -16.22 -2.08 -7.43
N GLU A 187 -17.13 -1.09 -7.53
CA GLU A 187 -16.95 0.08 -8.40
C GLU A 187 -15.66 0.85 -8.09
N TRP A 188 -15.30 0.99 -6.80
CA TRP A 188 -14.07 1.66 -6.39
C TRP A 188 -12.84 0.84 -6.79
N ASN A 189 -12.90 -0.46 -6.59
CA ASN A 189 -11.79 -1.39 -6.87
C ASN A 189 -11.51 -1.49 -8.38
N GLU A 190 -12.52 -1.58 -9.21
CA GLU A 190 -12.39 -1.76 -10.66
C GLU A 190 -11.85 -0.52 -11.40
N LYS A 191 -11.96 0.67 -10.81
CA LYS A 191 -11.60 1.96 -11.46
C LYS A 191 -10.12 2.13 -11.79
N VAL A 192 -9.23 1.25 -11.37
CA VAL A 192 -7.81 1.31 -11.73
C VAL A 192 -7.51 0.50 -12.99
N SER A 193 -8.25 -0.57 -13.27
CA SER A 193 -8.02 -1.41 -14.45
C SER A 193 -8.30 -0.60 -15.73
N GLY A 194 -7.32 -0.59 -16.63
CA GLY A 194 -7.34 0.24 -17.84
C GLY A 194 -7.14 1.74 -17.60
N ASP A 195 -6.87 2.19 -16.36
CA ASP A 195 -6.66 3.60 -16.03
C ASP A 195 -5.66 3.84 -14.88
N TRP A 196 -4.44 3.35 -15.04
CA TRP A 196 -3.39 3.46 -14.03
C TRP A 196 -2.95 4.89 -13.73
N THR A 197 -3.19 5.83 -14.64
CA THR A 197 -2.73 7.22 -14.54
C THR A 197 -3.86 8.24 -14.36
N GLY A 198 -5.09 7.76 -14.21
CA GLY A 198 -6.26 8.62 -14.05
C GLY A 198 -6.59 8.98 -12.61
N GLN A 199 -7.80 8.65 -12.17
CA GLN A 199 -8.29 9.09 -10.87
C GLN A 199 -7.46 8.58 -9.67
N CYS A 200 -6.84 7.40 -9.77
CA CYS A 200 -5.99 6.89 -8.70
C CYS A 200 -4.78 7.81 -8.41
N MET A 201 -4.21 8.47 -9.43
CA MET A 201 -3.13 9.44 -9.25
C MET A 201 -3.66 10.76 -8.66
N ASN A 202 -4.83 11.22 -9.09
CA ASN A 202 -5.50 12.37 -8.50
C ASN A 202 -5.86 12.14 -7.03
N ASP A 203 -6.20 10.92 -6.65
CA ASP A 203 -6.49 10.54 -5.27
C ASP A 203 -5.23 10.65 -4.38
N TYR A 204 -4.06 10.21 -4.88
CA TYR A 204 -2.79 10.42 -4.18
C TYR A 204 -2.50 11.90 -3.94
N LEU A 205 -2.66 12.73 -4.97
CA LEU A 205 -2.44 14.17 -4.86
C LEU A 205 -3.47 14.82 -3.93
N ALA A 206 -4.75 14.44 -4.01
CA ALA A 206 -5.79 14.93 -3.11
C ALA A 206 -5.49 14.60 -1.63
N ALA A 207 -4.95 13.40 -1.34
CA ALA A 207 -4.60 13.02 0.02
C ALA A 207 -3.48 13.87 0.61
N ILE A 208 -2.42 14.14 -0.15
CA ILE A 208 -1.30 14.97 0.34
C ILE A 208 -1.68 16.44 0.39
N ASP A 209 -2.49 16.93 -0.55
CA ASP A 209 -3.00 18.31 -0.54
C ASP A 209 -3.91 18.55 0.67
N ASP A 210 -4.82 17.61 0.99
CA ASP A 210 -5.63 17.69 2.21
C ASP A 210 -4.77 17.67 3.48
N ALA A 211 -3.76 16.81 3.54
CA ALA A 211 -2.85 16.74 4.68
C ALA A 211 -2.10 18.06 4.89
N THR A 212 -1.60 18.68 3.83
CA THR A 212 -0.89 19.97 3.90
C THR A 212 -1.78 21.14 4.25
N ALA A 213 -3.05 21.11 3.80
CA ALA A 213 -4.01 22.18 4.06
C ALA A 213 -4.62 22.12 5.46
N ASN A 214 -4.85 20.92 5.99
CA ASN A 214 -5.70 20.71 7.16
C ASN A 214 -4.96 20.14 8.39
N LEU A 215 -3.72 19.67 8.24
CA LEU A 215 -2.93 19.14 9.36
C LEU A 215 -1.76 20.09 9.65
N PRO A 216 -1.86 20.95 10.69
CA PRO A 216 -0.89 22.04 10.92
C PRO A 216 0.53 21.54 11.22
N TYR A 217 0.68 20.28 11.62
CA TYR A 217 1.95 19.63 11.88
C TYR A 217 2.62 19.05 10.62
N VAL A 218 1.95 19.05 9.47
CA VAL A 218 2.55 18.67 8.18
C VAL A 218 3.39 19.84 7.64
N ASP A 219 4.64 19.56 7.31
CA ASP A 219 5.51 20.53 6.66
C ASP A 219 5.41 20.41 5.14
N LYS A 220 4.69 21.34 4.50
CA LYS A 220 4.49 21.35 3.05
C LYS A 220 5.78 21.51 2.23
N ASP A 221 6.85 22.02 2.84
CA ASP A 221 8.14 22.24 2.19
C ASP A 221 9.09 21.05 2.34
N ARG A 222 8.67 20.00 3.08
CA ARG A 222 9.42 18.77 3.32
C ARG A 222 8.58 17.52 3.04
N LEU A 223 8.01 17.44 1.82
CA LEU A 223 7.21 16.31 1.38
C LEU A 223 8.06 15.33 0.55
N GLY A 224 7.93 14.05 0.84
CA GLY A 224 8.46 12.94 0.05
C GLY A 224 7.35 12.06 -0.50
N CYS A 225 7.64 11.35 -1.61
CA CYS A 225 6.72 10.37 -2.19
C CYS A 225 7.45 9.04 -2.35
N VAL A 226 6.90 7.97 -1.77
CA VAL A 226 7.54 6.66 -1.71
C VAL A 226 6.56 5.55 -2.09
N GLY A 227 7.04 4.49 -2.74
CA GLY A 227 6.19 3.37 -3.10
C GLY A 227 6.94 2.22 -3.75
N ALA A 228 6.29 1.04 -3.80
CA ALA A 228 6.84 -0.16 -4.43
C ALA A 228 5.86 -0.76 -5.43
N SER A 229 6.40 -1.49 -6.44
CA SER A 229 5.58 -2.18 -7.44
C SER A 229 4.71 -1.18 -8.22
N PHE A 230 3.39 -1.35 -8.26
CA PHE A 230 2.48 -0.31 -8.75
C PHE A 230 2.69 1.04 -8.01
N GLY A 231 3.03 1.00 -6.70
CA GLY A 231 3.39 2.21 -5.96
C GLY A 231 4.69 2.85 -6.48
N GLY A 232 5.67 2.05 -6.90
CA GLY A 232 6.89 2.52 -7.57
C GLY A 232 6.61 3.11 -8.95
N PHE A 233 5.72 2.50 -9.73
CA PHE A 233 5.15 3.09 -10.95
C PHE A 233 4.51 4.44 -10.67
N SER A 234 3.68 4.52 -9.61
CA SER A 234 3.01 5.76 -9.20
C SER A 234 4.03 6.85 -8.87
N VAL A 235 5.12 6.50 -8.18
CA VAL A 235 6.22 7.44 -7.88
C VAL A 235 6.86 7.96 -9.17
N TYR A 236 7.17 7.09 -10.15
CA TYR A 236 7.74 7.52 -11.43
C TYR A 236 6.78 8.41 -12.23
N TYR A 237 5.49 8.08 -12.23
CA TYR A 237 4.48 8.91 -12.89
C TYR A 237 4.35 10.27 -12.21
N LEU A 238 4.22 10.29 -10.88
CA LEU A 238 4.09 11.51 -10.10
C LEU A 238 5.36 12.38 -10.18
N ALA A 239 6.54 11.82 -10.39
CA ALA A 239 7.76 12.60 -10.62
C ALA A 239 7.65 13.56 -11.81
N GLY A 240 6.80 13.25 -12.80
CA GLY A 240 6.47 14.14 -13.93
C GLY A 240 5.17 14.95 -13.75
N HIS A 241 4.42 14.74 -12.65
CA HIS A 241 3.07 15.30 -12.51
C HIS A 241 2.75 15.86 -11.11
N HIS A 242 3.79 16.11 -10.27
CA HIS A 242 3.57 16.53 -8.88
C HIS A 242 3.45 18.04 -8.66
N ASP A 243 3.62 18.86 -9.67
CA ASP A 243 3.53 20.33 -9.59
C ASP A 243 4.32 20.91 -8.41
N LYS A 244 5.61 20.54 -8.29
CA LYS A 244 6.54 20.99 -7.25
C LYS A 244 6.20 20.61 -5.79
N ARG A 245 5.23 19.71 -5.56
CA ARG A 245 4.84 19.31 -4.20
C ARG A 245 5.98 18.62 -3.46
N PHE A 246 6.64 17.63 -4.08
CA PHE A 246 7.63 16.78 -3.43
C PHE A 246 9.06 17.30 -3.58
N LYS A 247 9.91 17.01 -2.58
CA LYS A 247 11.34 17.32 -2.54
C LYS A 247 12.23 16.09 -2.67
N ALA A 248 11.65 14.90 -2.54
CA ALA A 248 12.33 13.62 -2.74
C ALA A 248 11.34 12.55 -3.21
N PHE A 249 11.82 11.70 -4.11
CA PHE A 249 11.14 10.50 -4.55
C PHE A 249 11.93 9.26 -4.19
N LEU A 250 11.21 8.15 -3.92
CA LEU A 250 11.79 6.83 -3.75
C LEU A 250 10.87 5.78 -4.38
N ALA A 251 11.34 5.13 -5.43
CA ALA A 251 10.64 4.07 -6.13
C ALA A 251 11.38 2.73 -5.95
N HIS A 252 10.65 1.72 -5.48
CA HIS A 252 11.16 0.36 -5.34
C HIS A 252 10.38 -0.58 -6.28
N ASP A 253 11.10 -1.34 -7.10
CA ASP A 253 10.55 -2.32 -8.04
C ASP A 253 9.39 -1.77 -8.90
N GLY A 254 9.50 -0.50 -9.32
CA GLY A 254 8.43 0.20 -10.04
C GLY A 254 8.51 0.00 -11.55
N ALA A 255 7.37 -0.07 -12.23
CA ALA A 255 7.29 -0.06 -13.67
C ALA A 255 7.54 1.36 -14.22
N PHE A 256 8.56 1.51 -15.05
CA PHE A 256 8.96 2.79 -15.65
C PHE A 256 8.54 2.92 -17.12
N ASN A 257 8.75 1.84 -17.90
CA ASN A 257 8.37 1.75 -19.31
C ASN A 257 7.38 0.59 -19.50
N LEU A 258 6.11 0.91 -19.70
CA LEU A 258 5.05 -0.09 -19.82
C LEU A 258 5.09 -0.89 -21.11
N GLU A 259 5.71 -0.35 -22.19
CA GLU A 259 5.93 -1.09 -23.43
C GLU A 259 6.96 -2.21 -23.22
N SER A 260 8.09 -1.91 -22.57
CA SER A 260 9.09 -2.91 -22.20
C SER A 260 8.52 -3.93 -21.19
N MET A 261 7.84 -3.45 -20.13
CA MET A 261 7.26 -4.32 -19.12
C MET A 261 6.29 -5.34 -19.72
N TYR A 262 5.54 -4.99 -20.75
CA TYR A 262 4.58 -5.91 -21.37
C TYR A 262 5.24 -7.20 -21.88
N THR A 263 6.48 -7.13 -22.34
CA THR A 263 7.21 -8.27 -22.95
C THR A 263 8.21 -8.94 -22.02
N ASP A 264 8.59 -8.32 -20.91
CA ASP A 264 9.65 -8.83 -20.04
C ASP A 264 9.17 -9.20 -18.61
N THR A 265 7.85 -9.18 -18.36
CA THR A 265 7.23 -9.65 -17.11
C THR A 265 6.93 -11.15 -17.11
N GLU A 266 7.03 -11.81 -15.96
CA GLU A 266 6.52 -13.18 -15.76
C GLU A 266 4.98 -13.26 -15.78
N GLU A 267 4.30 -12.09 -15.59
CA GLU A 267 2.84 -11.99 -15.47
C GLU A 267 2.20 -11.37 -16.73
N VAL A 268 2.49 -11.91 -17.91
CA VAL A 268 1.92 -11.41 -19.20
C VAL A 268 0.39 -11.36 -19.17
N TRP A 269 -0.25 -12.35 -18.52
CA TRP A 269 -1.71 -12.39 -18.34
C TRP A 269 -2.24 -11.15 -17.59
N PHE A 270 -1.50 -10.66 -16.58
CA PHE A 270 -1.82 -9.45 -15.82
C PHE A 270 -1.73 -8.21 -16.71
N SER A 271 -0.66 -8.09 -17.50
CA SER A 271 -0.51 -7.00 -18.45
C SER A 271 -1.61 -7.00 -19.52
N ASN A 272 -2.01 -8.17 -20.01
CA ASN A 272 -3.13 -8.29 -20.94
C ASN A 272 -4.45 -7.83 -20.32
N TRP A 273 -4.70 -8.16 -19.05
CA TRP A 273 -5.90 -7.74 -18.34
C TRP A 273 -5.90 -6.23 -18.05
N GLU A 274 -4.78 -5.71 -17.55
CA GLU A 274 -4.70 -4.32 -17.08
C GLU A 274 -4.52 -3.31 -18.22
N TYR A 275 -3.82 -3.69 -19.30
CA TYR A 275 -3.54 -2.81 -20.43
C TYR A 275 -4.52 -2.99 -21.59
N ASP A 276 -5.29 -4.08 -21.58
CA ASP A 276 -6.37 -4.38 -22.53
C ASP A 276 -5.88 -4.81 -23.92
N ASP A 277 -4.65 -4.42 -24.36
CA ASP A 277 -4.08 -4.77 -25.66
C ASP A 277 -2.57 -4.59 -25.68
N ALA A 278 -1.91 -5.19 -26.67
CA ALA A 278 -0.47 -5.10 -26.87
C ALA A 278 -0.07 -3.74 -27.49
N TYR A 279 1.10 -3.21 -27.08
CA TYR A 279 1.56 -1.90 -27.54
C TYR A 279 1.86 -1.81 -29.05
N TRP A 280 2.10 -2.96 -29.71
CA TRP A 280 2.39 -3.01 -31.16
C TRP A 280 1.15 -3.12 -32.05
N ASN A 281 -0.03 -3.31 -31.49
CA ASN A 281 -1.26 -3.43 -32.29
C ASN A 281 -1.63 -2.06 -32.88
N LYS A 282 -1.99 -2.05 -34.16
CA LYS A 282 -2.32 -0.80 -34.88
C LYS A 282 -3.69 -0.27 -34.47
N ASP A 283 -4.62 -1.17 -34.18
CA ASP A 283 -6.01 -0.86 -33.81
C ASP A 283 -6.22 -1.06 -32.31
N GLN A 284 -5.29 -0.46 -31.51
CA GLN A 284 -5.37 -0.54 -30.04
C GLN A 284 -6.70 -0.03 -29.51
N THR A 285 -7.18 -0.67 -28.42
CA THR A 285 -8.28 -0.15 -27.62
C THR A 285 -7.95 1.24 -27.05
N ALA A 286 -8.95 2.00 -26.69
CA ALA A 286 -8.77 3.32 -26.06
C ALA A 286 -7.97 3.23 -24.75
N ASN A 287 -8.19 2.14 -23.97
CA ASN A 287 -7.48 1.90 -22.72
C ASN A 287 -5.99 1.60 -22.96
N ALA A 288 -5.67 0.70 -23.89
CA ALA A 288 -4.30 0.36 -24.23
C ALA A 288 -3.52 1.61 -24.71
N LYS A 289 -4.11 2.36 -25.65
CA LYS A 289 -3.53 3.61 -26.13
C LYS A 289 -3.25 4.59 -24.99
N LYS A 290 -4.24 4.83 -24.12
CA LYS A 290 -4.09 5.69 -22.94
C LYS A 290 -2.97 5.19 -22.03
N THR A 291 -2.91 3.88 -21.75
CA THR A 291 -1.90 3.26 -20.88
C THR A 291 -0.49 3.50 -21.39
N TYR A 292 -0.21 3.19 -22.65
CA TYR A 292 1.13 3.37 -23.21
C TYR A 292 1.50 4.84 -23.46
N GLU A 293 0.55 5.70 -23.84
CA GLU A 293 0.76 7.14 -23.96
C GLU A 293 1.10 7.81 -22.62
N ASN A 294 0.62 7.26 -21.52
CA ASN A 294 0.87 7.75 -20.17
C ASN A 294 1.94 6.96 -19.39
N SER A 295 2.72 6.13 -20.08
CA SER A 295 3.85 5.44 -19.44
C SER A 295 4.89 6.44 -18.89
N PRO A 296 5.35 6.27 -17.63
CA PRO A 296 6.19 7.26 -16.92
C PRO A 296 7.42 7.72 -17.68
N HIS A 297 8.07 6.84 -18.46
CA HIS A 297 9.27 7.16 -19.22
C HIS A 297 9.07 8.28 -20.27
N LYS A 298 7.82 8.54 -20.69
CA LYS A 298 7.46 9.59 -21.64
C LYS A 298 7.40 11.00 -21.03
N PHE A 299 7.50 11.10 -19.69
CA PHE A 299 7.41 12.37 -18.96
C PHE A 299 8.69 12.73 -18.20
N VAL A 300 9.80 12.09 -18.52
CA VAL A 300 11.10 12.36 -17.90
C VAL A 300 11.57 13.80 -18.13
N ASP A 301 11.15 14.42 -19.22
CA ASP A 301 11.39 15.84 -19.52
C ASP A 301 10.84 16.80 -18.44
N LYS A 302 9.81 16.36 -17.70
CA LYS A 302 9.19 17.12 -16.59
C LYS A 302 9.80 16.82 -15.21
N TRP A 303 10.66 15.80 -15.11
CA TRP A 303 11.30 15.45 -13.85
C TRP A 303 12.28 16.54 -13.40
N ASP A 304 12.25 16.92 -12.13
CA ASP A 304 13.07 17.98 -11.56
C ASP A 304 13.49 17.74 -10.09
N THR A 305 13.06 16.64 -9.52
CA THR A 305 13.18 16.33 -8.09
C THR A 305 14.05 15.09 -7.88
N PRO A 306 14.94 15.08 -6.86
CA PRO A 306 15.79 13.94 -6.55
C PRO A 306 15.02 12.62 -6.40
N ILE A 307 15.58 11.51 -6.93
CA ILE A 307 14.94 10.19 -6.92
C ILE A 307 15.92 9.09 -6.54
N LEU A 308 15.50 8.20 -5.63
CA LEU A 308 16.16 6.92 -5.34
C LEU A 308 15.39 5.80 -6.02
N CYS A 309 16.09 4.99 -6.82
CA CYS A 309 15.57 3.76 -7.41
C CYS A 309 16.14 2.56 -6.65
N ILE A 310 15.29 1.63 -6.19
CA ILE A 310 15.71 0.37 -5.55
C ILE A 310 15.13 -0.79 -6.35
N HIS A 311 15.91 -1.87 -6.57
CA HIS A 311 15.41 -3.02 -7.32
C HIS A 311 16.12 -4.32 -6.92
N GLY A 312 15.37 -5.44 -6.92
CA GLY A 312 15.92 -6.78 -6.86
C GLY A 312 16.34 -7.25 -8.27
N GLU A 313 17.55 -7.77 -8.44
CA GLU A 313 18.03 -8.23 -9.76
C GLU A 313 17.26 -9.46 -10.27
N LYS A 314 16.70 -10.25 -9.33
CA LYS A 314 15.86 -11.43 -9.63
C LYS A 314 14.36 -11.13 -9.61
N ASP A 315 13.99 -9.89 -9.79
CA ASP A 315 12.60 -9.50 -9.99
C ASP A 315 12.19 -9.82 -11.43
N TYR A 316 11.39 -10.85 -11.60
CA TYR A 316 10.82 -11.27 -12.89
C TYR A 316 9.40 -10.74 -13.11
N ARG A 317 8.82 -10.11 -12.10
CA ARG A 317 7.50 -9.45 -12.18
C ARG A 317 7.62 -8.07 -12.81
N ILE A 318 8.52 -7.25 -12.27
CA ILE A 318 8.93 -5.97 -12.82
C ILE A 318 10.45 -5.99 -12.90
N ASN A 319 10.99 -6.25 -14.07
CA ASN A 319 12.42 -6.50 -14.23
C ASN A 319 13.30 -5.32 -13.80
N ALA A 320 14.52 -5.59 -13.31
CA ALA A 320 15.44 -4.60 -12.78
C ALA A 320 15.83 -3.49 -13.79
N ASN A 321 15.71 -3.77 -15.10
CA ASN A 321 15.91 -2.79 -16.17
C ASN A 321 14.96 -1.58 -16.04
N GLN A 322 13.79 -1.73 -15.41
CA GLN A 322 12.84 -0.64 -15.17
C GLN A 322 13.44 0.39 -14.19
N GLY A 323 13.97 -0.07 -13.05
CA GLY A 323 14.66 0.80 -12.08
C GLY A 323 15.96 1.40 -12.64
N MET A 324 16.76 0.59 -13.38
CA MET A 324 17.98 1.07 -14.04
C MET A 324 17.67 2.13 -15.10
N GLY A 325 16.61 1.94 -15.89
CA GLY A 325 16.16 2.90 -16.90
C GLY A 325 15.74 4.24 -16.28
N ALA A 326 14.94 4.20 -15.21
CA ALA A 326 14.51 5.38 -14.48
C ALA A 326 15.70 6.15 -13.87
N PHE A 327 16.64 5.44 -13.23
CA PHE A 327 17.88 6.02 -12.71
C PHE A 327 18.70 6.70 -13.81
N ASN A 328 18.95 6.02 -14.93
CA ASN A 328 19.71 6.57 -16.03
C ASN A 328 19.04 7.81 -16.64
N ALA A 329 17.71 7.78 -16.81
CA ALA A 329 16.95 8.91 -17.32
C ALA A 329 17.11 10.14 -16.41
N ALA A 330 16.96 9.96 -15.08
CA ALA A 330 17.18 11.03 -14.12
C ALA A 330 18.61 11.59 -14.20
N ARG A 331 19.64 10.72 -14.24
CA ARG A 331 21.04 11.13 -14.32
C ARG A 331 21.37 11.91 -15.59
N LEU A 332 20.87 11.45 -16.75
CA LEU A 332 21.06 12.13 -18.03
C LEU A 332 20.39 13.51 -18.06
N ARG A 333 19.32 13.69 -17.28
CA ARG A 333 18.63 14.97 -17.08
C ARG A 333 19.35 15.89 -16.06
N GLY A 334 20.45 15.44 -15.44
CA GLY A 334 21.14 16.21 -14.39
C GLY A 334 20.43 16.19 -13.03
N ILE A 335 19.41 15.34 -12.86
CA ILE A 335 18.67 15.20 -11.60
C ILE A 335 19.48 14.34 -10.64
N PRO A 336 19.62 14.74 -9.36
CA PRO A 336 20.24 13.89 -8.37
C PRO A 336 19.51 12.55 -8.24
N ALA A 337 20.21 11.45 -8.48
CA ALA A 337 19.64 10.12 -8.41
C ALA A 337 20.64 9.13 -7.83
N GLU A 338 20.13 8.15 -7.08
CA GLU A 338 20.86 6.99 -6.58
C GLU A 338 20.15 5.70 -7.03
N LEU A 339 20.91 4.61 -7.17
CA LEU A 339 20.41 3.30 -7.55
C LEU A 339 20.96 2.26 -6.57
N LEU A 340 20.06 1.48 -5.96
CA LEU A 340 20.41 0.33 -5.13
C LEU A 340 19.88 -0.94 -5.79
N ILE A 341 20.77 -1.83 -6.20
CA ILE A 341 20.42 -3.16 -6.74
C ILE A 341 20.77 -4.22 -5.71
N PHE A 342 19.88 -5.16 -5.47
CA PHE A 342 20.10 -6.35 -4.69
C PHE A 342 20.27 -7.56 -5.62
N PRO A 343 21.51 -8.08 -5.82
CA PRO A 343 21.77 -9.14 -6.81
C PRO A 343 21.08 -10.47 -6.52
N ASP A 344 20.66 -10.67 -5.29
CA ASP A 344 20.12 -11.93 -4.79
C ASP A 344 18.70 -11.84 -4.22
N GLU A 345 18.01 -10.71 -4.48
CA GLU A 345 16.61 -10.49 -4.11
C GLU A 345 15.70 -10.45 -5.36
N ASN A 346 14.44 -10.77 -5.12
CA ASN A 346 13.35 -10.70 -6.10
C ASN A 346 12.49 -9.42 -5.88
N HIS A 347 11.20 -9.47 -6.23
CA HIS A 347 10.25 -8.36 -6.04
C HIS A 347 10.09 -7.92 -4.56
N TRP A 348 10.48 -8.79 -3.63
CA TRP A 348 10.49 -8.51 -2.18
C TRP A 348 11.91 -8.66 -1.63
N VAL A 349 12.39 -7.72 -0.85
CA VAL A 349 13.65 -7.84 -0.11
C VAL A 349 13.40 -8.71 1.13
N LEU A 350 13.79 -9.98 1.07
CA LEU A 350 13.45 -11.00 2.07
C LEU A 350 14.58 -11.35 3.02
N LYS A 351 15.84 -11.17 2.59
CA LYS A 351 16.99 -11.48 3.42
C LYS A 351 17.23 -10.41 4.50
N PRO A 352 17.40 -10.78 5.78
CA PRO A 352 17.49 -9.80 6.87
C PRO A 352 18.59 -8.74 6.69
N GLN A 353 19.77 -9.14 6.24
CA GLN A 353 20.87 -8.20 5.99
C GLN A 353 20.55 -7.19 4.88
N ASN A 354 19.88 -7.65 3.81
CA ASN A 354 19.43 -6.79 2.72
C ASN A 354 18.32 -5.85 3.19
N GLY A 355 17.41 -6.34 4.04
CA GLY A 355 16.38 -5.49 4.67
C GLY A 355 16.99 -4.38 5.53
N ILE A 356 18.06 -4.64 6.27
CA ILE A 356 18.78 -3.62 7.04
C ILE A 356 19.43 -2.58 6.11
N LEU A 357 20.07 -3.03 5.03
CA LEU A 357 20.66 -2.12 4.03
C LEU A 357 19.57 -1.28 3.36
N TRP A 358 18.44 -1.91 3.00
CA TRP A 358 17.27 -1.23 2.44
C TRP A 358 16.79 -0.10 3.35
N GLN A 359 16.57 -0.38 4.66
CA GLN A 359 16.12 0.62 5.64
C GLN A 359 17.13 1.79 5.77
N ARG A 360 18.42 1.48 5.86
CA ARG A 360 19.48 2.51 5.96
C ARG A 360 19.54 3.40 4.71
N THR A 361 19.45 2.81 3.53
CA THR A 361 19.46 3.56 2.27
C THR A 361 18.19 4.39 2.12
N PHE A 362 17.03 3.82 2.45
CA PHE A 362 15.73 4.49 2.42
C PHE A 362 15.75 5.77 3.26
N PHE A 363 16.10 5.66 4.54
CA PHE A 363 16.11 6.82 5.43
C PHE A 363 17.30 7.75 5.15
N GLY A 364 18.46 7.23 4.80
CA GLY A 364 19.62 8.06 4.42
C GLY A 364 19.30 8.98 3.23
N TRP A 365 18.56 8.46 2.23
CA TRP A 365 18.09 9.25 1.11
C TRP A 365 17.06 10.30 1.52
N LEU A 366 16.01 9.90 2.23
CA LEU A 366 14.94 10.83 2.63
C LEU A 366 15.45 11.92 3.59
N ASP A 367 16.28 11.57 4.56
CA ASP A 367 16.87 12.52 5.53
C ASP A 367 17.73 13.56 4.84
N LYS A 368 18.50 13.17 3.82
CA LYS A 368 19.33 14.06 2.99
C LYS A 368 18.52 15.19 2.34
N TRP A 369 17.28 14.94 1.96
CA TRP A 369 16.46 15.91 1.21
C TRP A 369 15.35 16.56 2.04
N LEU A 370 14.87 15.89 3.09
CA LEU A 370 13.69 16.32 3.86
C LEU A 370 14.01 16.82 5.28
N LYS A 371 15.23 16.59 5.78
CA LYS A 371 15.61 17.00 7.15
C LYS A 371 16.76 17.99 7.23
N LYS A 372 17.06 18.66 6.15
CA LYS A 372 18.07 19.74 6.12
C LYS A 372 17.50 21.04 6.65
#